data_a48183e25a8086fec9b896f79db18c47
#
_entry.id   a48183e25a8086fec9b896f79db18c47
#
_cell.length_a   1.000
_cell.length_b   1.000
_cell.length_c   1.000
_cell.angle_alpha   90.00
_cell.angle_beta   90.00
_cell.angle_gamma   90.00
#
_symmetry.space_group_name_H-M   'P 1'
#
loop_
_entity.id
_entity.type
_entity.pdbx_description
1 polymer ?
#
loop_
_entity_poly.entity_id
_entity_poly.type
_entity_poly.pdbx_seq_one_letter_code
_entity_poly.pdbx_strand_id
1 'polypeptide(L)'
;MQGSHLSIRTLGVLALVTLLSACANTTRPGAVGINRSQFMMASSEEVNRLSAVSYSEQNQKAKEKNILVTSGPTYERLKLIANRLIPQTEAFRDDTRQWDWRLTLIDAPTLNATCAPGGKITFYTGIIEQLNLNDDEIAAIMGHEIAHALREHGRERVSQATAQNVLVNIAMAIAGPYGSAVSAANQVAQYAIVLDRK
;
A
#
# COMPACT_ATOMS: atom_id res chain seq x y z
N MET A 1 34.90 -17.87 -29.89
CA MET A 1 33.96 -17.29 -28.90
C MET A 1 32.60 -17.94 -29.15
N GLN A 2 32.23 -18.95 -28.33
CA GLN A 2 30.94 -19.62 -28.41
C GLN A 2 29.93 -18.81 -27.57
N GLY A 3 29.04 -18.08 -28.23
CA GLY A 3 27.91 -17.44 -27.59
C GLY A 3 26.91 -18.51 -27.15
N SER A 4 26.76 -18.70 -25.84
CA SER A 4 25.74 -19.59 -25.28
C SER A 4 24.34 -18.99 -25.52
N HIS A 5 23.65 -19.43 -26.58
CA HIS A 5 22.23 -19.12 -26.78
C HIS A 5 21.40 -19.81 -25.71
N LEU A 6 21.01 -19.09 -24.67
CA LEU A 6 20.06 -19.59 -23.69
C LEU A 6 18.75 -19.93 -24.42
N SER A 7 18.33 -21.19 -24.38
CA SER A 7 17.14 -21.67 -25.07
C SER A 7 15.90 -20.94 -24.51
N ILE A 8 14.93 -20.61 -25.37
CA ILE A 8 13.63 -20.01 -24.97
C ILE A 8 12.95 -20.84 -23.87
N ARG A 9 13.16 -22.16 -23.87
CA ARG A 9 12.66 -23.07 -22.82
C ARG A 9 13.34 -22.80 -21.46
N THR A 10 14.65 -22.53 -21.46
CA THR A 10 15.41 -22.24 -20.23
C THR A 10 15.01 -20.85 -19.67
N LEU A 11 14.80 -19.87 -20.53
CA LEU A 11 14.26 -18.56 -20.14
C LEU A 11 12.85 -18.65 -19.57
N GLY A 12 11.98 -19.46 -20.18
CA GLY A 12 10.61 -19.69 -19.69
C GLY A 12 10.58 -20.38 -18.31
N VAL A 13 11.43 -21.38 -18.08
CA VAL A 13 11.55 -22.05 -16.79
C VAL A 13 12.12 -21.10 -15.73
N LEU A 14 13.12 -20.31 -16.06
CA LEU A 14 13.70 -19.32 -15.13
C LEU A 14 12.67 -18.26 -14.71
N ALA A 15 11.88 -17.75 -15.67
CA ALA A 15 10.80 -16.81 -15.41
C ALA A 15 9.69 -17.43 -14.53
N LEU A 16 9.34 -18.69 -14.75
CA LEU A 16 8.34 -19.39 -13.94
C LEU A 16 8.82 -19.61 -12.51
N VAL A 17 10.08 -19.96 -12.30
CA VAL A 17 10.68 -20.15 -10.98
C VAL A 17 10.75 -18.84 -10.19
N THR A 18 11.07 -17.73 -10.85
CA THR A 18 11.10 -16.41 -10.18
C THR A 18 9.70 -15.92 -9.78
N LEU A 19 8.66 -16.26 -10.55
CA LEU A 19 7.27 -15.93 -10.20
C LEU A 19 6.77 -16.73 -8.98
N LEU A 20 7.19 -17.98 -8.83
CA LEU A 20 6.79 -18.83 -7.68
C LEU A 20 7.45 -18.40 -6.37
N SER A 21 8.61 -17.75 -6.40
CA SER A 21 9.31 -17.26 -5.21
C SER A 21 8.83 -15.87 -4.73
N ALA A 22 7.94 -15.21 -5.47
CA ALA A 22 7.41 -13.90 -5.13
C ALA A 22 6.25 -13.92 -4.12
N CYS A 23 5.79 -15.09 -3.68
CA CYS A 23 4.74 -15.22 -2.67
C CYS A 23 5.33 -15.20 -1.26
N ALA A 24 4.93 -14.21 -0.45
CA ALA A 24 5.41 -14.04 0.92
C ALA A 24 4.28 -13.73 1.89
N ASN A 25 4.49 -14.07 3.16
CA ASN A 25 3.66 -13.62 4.27
C ASN A 25 4.40 -12.49 4.98
N THR A 26 3.74 -11.37 5.17
CA THR A 26 4.36 -10.15 5.74
C THR A 26 4.12 -9.99 7.23
N THR A 27 3.17 -10.76 7.79
CA THR A 27 2.83 -10.71 9.21
C THR A 27 2.75 -12.11 9.82
N ARG A 28 2.95 -12.20 11.14
CA ARG A 28 2.56 -13.38 11.89
C ARG A 28 1.03 -13.55 11.86
N PRO A 29 0.51 -14.80 11.95
CA PRO A 29 -0.92 -15.03 12.11
C PRO A 29 -1.41 -14.32 13.37
N GLY A 30 -2.47 -13.51 13.25
CA GLY A 30 -3.14 -12.93 14.42
C GLY A 30 -4.00 -13.96 15.16
N ALA A 31 -4.75 -13.51 16.17
CA ALA A 31 -5.62 -14.35 16.99
C ALA A 31 -6.63 -15.20 16.19
N VAL A 32 -7.03 -14.75 15.01
CA VAL A 32 -7.94 -15.46 14.08
C VAL A 32 -7.21 -16.37 13.08
N GLY A 33 -5.88 -16.49 13.14
CA GLY A 33 -5.09 -17.42 12.35
C GLY A 33 -5.08 -17.17 10.83
N ILE A 34 -5.49 -15.98 10.36
CA ILE A 34 -5.51 -15.66 8.94
C ILE A 34 -4.08 -15.57 8.43
N ASN A 35 -3.74 -16.48 7.51
CA ASN A 35 -2.45 -16.54 6.85
C ASN A 35 -2.68 -16.55 5.33
N ARG A 36 -2.41 -15.43 4.65
CA ARG A 36 -2.56 -15.28 3.20
C ARG A 36 -1.22 -14.92 2.57
N SER A 37 -0.75 -15.76 1.67
CA SER A 37 0.40 -15.44 0.83
C SER A 37 0.07 -14.30 -0.13
N GLN A 38 0.99 -13.36 -0.27
CA GLN A 38 0.85 -12.15 -1.08
C GLN A 38 1.93 -12.13 -2.15
N PHE A 39 1.59 -11.59 -3.32
CA PHE A 39 2.53 -11.44 -4.43
C PHE A 39 3.37 -10.17 -4.23
N MET A 40 4.68 -10.31 -3.98
CA MET A 40 5.57 -9.25 -3.52
C MET A 40 6.81 -9.13 -4.43
N MET A 41 6.65 -8.58 -5.64
CA MET A 41 7.77 -8.29 -6.56
C MET A 41 8.53 -7.00 -6.20
N ALA A 42 7.82 -5.96 -5.78
CA ALA A 42 8.46 -4.71 -5.38
C ALA A 42 9.23 -4.90 -4.06
N SER A 43 10.33 -4.17 -3.84
CA SER A 43 11.02 -4.23 -2.55
C SER A 43 10.27 -3.43 -1.48
N SER A 44 10.28 -3.91 -0.23
CA SER A 44 9.66 -3.21 0.91
C SER A 44 10.35 -1.86 1.15
N GLU A 45 11.68 -1.84 1.05
CA GLU A 45 12.48 -0.63 1.22
C GLU A 45 12.11 0.47 0.22
N GLU A 46 12.00 0.14 -1.06
CA GLU A 46 11.63 1.10 -2.10
C GLU A 46 10.21 1.62 -1.90
N VAL A 47 9.27 0.74 -1.56
CA VAL A 47 7.88 1.16 -1.29
C VAL A 47 7.80 2.06 -0.06
N ASN A 48 8.55 1.77 1.00
CA ASN A 48 8.64 2.61 2.20
C ASN A 48 9.24 3.98 1.87
N ARG A 49 10.30 4.02 1.06
CA ARG A 49 10.94 5.25 0.60
C ARG A 49 9.97 6.13 -0.21
N LEU A 50 9.28 5.57 -1.19
CA LEU A 50 8.29 6.27 -1.99
C LEU A 50 7.11 6.77 -1.14
N SER A 51 6.67 5.96 -0.19
CA SER A 51 5.62 6.35 0.77
C SER A 51 6.04 7.54 1.64
N ALA A 52 7.29 7.55 2.10
CA ALA A 52 7.81 8.66 2.90
C ALA A 52 7.88 9.96 2.10
N VAL A 53 8.27 9.91 0.82
CA VAL A 53 8.27 11.06 -0.09
C VAL A 53 6.85 11.57 -0.30
N SER A 54 5.92 10.70 -0.68
CA SER A 54 4.51 11.07 -0.91
C SER A 54 3.84 11.66 0.34
N TYR A 55 4.11 11.09 1.51
CA TYR A 55 3.63 11.62 2.78
C TYR A 55 4.19 13.02 3.08
N SER A 56 5.49 13.24 2.81
CA SER A 56 6.11 14.57 2.99
C SER A 56 5.50 15.61 2.05
N GLU A 57 5.29 15.25 0.78
CA GLU A 57 4.63 16.14 -0.19
C GLU A 57 3.19 16.46 0.20
N GLN A 58 2.44 15.46 0.68
CA GLN A 58 1.07 15.67 1.18
C GLN A 58 1.06 16.67 2.34
N ASN A 59 1.95 16.51 3.33
CA ASN A 59 2.04 17.39 4.47
C ASN A 59 2.48 18.82 4.07
N GLN A 60 3.41 18.92 3.13
CA GLN A 60 3.82 20.23 2.61
C GLN A 60 2.65 20.95 1.92
N LYS A 61 1.90 20.26 1.06
CA LYS A 61 0.70 20.81 0.42
C LYS A 61 -0.39 21.18 1.43
N ALA A 62 -0.57 20.40 2.49
CA ALA A 62 -1.51 20.71 3.55
C ALA A 62 -1.08 21.95 4.35
N LYS A 63 0.21 22.10 4.60
CA LYS A 63 0.79 23.29 5.26
C LYS A 63 0.62 24.55 4.41
N GLU A 64 0.90 24.48 3.12
CA GLU A 64 0.74 25.61 2.18
C GLU A 64 -0.70 26.08 2.08
N LYS A 65 -1.66 25.16 2.21
CA LYS A 65 -3.10 25.45 2.22
C LYS A 65 -3.63 25.84 3.61
N ASN A 66 -2.78 25.89 4.65
CA ASN A 66 -3.16 26.13 6.04
C ASN A 66 -4.23 25.14 6.58
N ILE A 67 -4.21 23.90 6.10
CA ILE A 67 -5.11 22.82 6.54
C ILE A 67 -4.39 21.71 7.32
N LEU A 68 -3.10 21.85 7.59
CA LEU A 68 -2.35 20.91 8.44
C LEU A 68 -2.61 21.23 9.91
N VAL A 69 -3.23 20.32 10.64
CA VAL A 69 -3.52 20.46 12.07
C VAL A 69 -2.40 19.82 12.89
N THR A 70 -1.71 20.63 13.71
CA THR A 70 -0.57 20.19 14.53
C THR A 70 -0.82 20.22 16.04
N SER A 71 -2.01 20.69 16.46
CA SER A 71 -2.40 20.81 17.86
C SER A 71 -3.92 20.89 17.99
N GLY A 72 -4.43 20.85 19.22
CA GLY A 72 -5.85 20.97 19.53
C GLY A 72 -6.50 19.63 19.90
N PRO A 73 -7.75 19.68 20.41
CA PRO A 73 -8.39 18.51 21.03
C PRO A 73 -8.43 17.27 20.14
N THR A 74 -8.83 17.40 18.88
CA THR A 74 -8.91 16.30 17.92
C THR A 74 -7.54 15.69 17.62
N TYR A 75 -6.52 16.53 17.45
CA TYR A 75 -5.15 16.03 17.22
C TYR A 75 -4.62 15.25 18.44
N GLU A 76 -4.82 15.78 19.65
CA GLU A 76 -4.38 15.08 20.88
C GLU A 76 -5.14 13.78 21.11
N ARG A 77 -6.45 13.71 20.81
CA ARG A 77 -7.21 12.45 20.82
C ARG A 77 -6.57 11.40 19.91
N LEU A 78 -6.31 11.76 18.65
CA LEU A 78 -5.67 10.85 17.68
C LEU A 78 -4.29 10.39 18.17
N LYS A 79 -3.50 11.28 18.75
CA LYS A 79 -2.17 10.98 19.28
C LYS A 79 -2.23 10.01 20.46
N LEU A 80 -3.18 10.18 21.37
CA LEU A 80 -3.39 9.26 22.48
C LEU A 80 -3.77 7.86 21.98
N ILE A 81 -4.66 7.77 21.00
CA ILE A 81 -5.08 6.51 20.39
C ILE A 81 -3.89 5.85 19.68
N ALA A 82 -3.14 6.60 18.86
CA ALA A 82 -1.96 6.11 18.16
C ALA A 82 -0.91 5.54 19.13
N ASN A 83 -0.64 6.25 20.25
CA ASN A 83 0.31 5.82 21.27
C ASN A 83 -0.09 4.49 21.96
N ARG A 84 -1.38 4.15 21.96
CA ARG A 84 -1.87 2.86 22.51
C ARG A 84 -1.82 1.74 21.49
N LEU A 85 -2.05 2.05 20.20
CA LEU A 85 -2.12 1.05 19.13
C LEU A 85 -0.74 0.69 18.57
N ILE A 86 0.16 1.67 18.36
CA ILE A 86 1.47 1.46 17.74
C ILE A 86 2.29 0.36 18.45
N PRO A 87 2.41 0.33 19.78
CA PRO A 87 3.17 -0.74 20.45
C PRO A 87 2.60 -2.15 20.21
N GLN A 88 1.29 -2.28 19.93
CA GLN A 88 0.65 -3.58 19.70
C GLN A 88 1.04 -4.17 18.32
N THR A 89 1.59 -3.36 17.42
CA THR A 89 2.03 -3.82 16.10
C THR A 89 3.17 -4.83 16.17
N GLU A 90 3.96 -4.80 17.22
CA GLU A 90 5.07 -5.73 17.44
C GLU A 90 4.62 -7.20 17.56
N ALA A 91 3.38 -7.44 18.01
CA ALA A 91 2.80 -8.78 18.03
C ALA A 91 2.70 -9.41 16.61
N PHE A 92 2.64 -8.57 15.57
CA PHE A 92 2.46 -8.99 14.17
C PHE A 92 3.75 -8.95 13.36
N ARG A 93 4.67 -7.99 13.67
CA ARG A 93 5.94 -7.80 12.96
C ARG A 93 7.01 -7.23 13.88
N ASP A 94 8.22 -7.79 13.84
CA ASP A 94 9.34 -7.34 14.69
C ASP A 94 9.95 -6.01 14.23
N ASP A 95 9.89 -5.71 12.95
CA ASP A 95 10.50 -4.52 12.34
C ASP A 95 9.72 -3.23 12.61
N THR A 96 8.48 -3.31 13.12
CA THR A 96 7.64 -2.13 13.39
C THR A 96 8.21 -1.19 14.44
N ARG A 97 9.10 -1.68 15.31
CA ARG A 97 9.86 -0.83 16.26
C ARG A 97 10.78 0.17 15.56
N GLN A 98 11.23 -0.17 14.34
CA GLN A 98 12.15 0.66 13.55
C GLN A 98 11.40 1.58 12.58
N TRP A 99 10.07 1.47 12.50
CA TRP A 99 9.29 2.33 11.63
C TRP A 99 9.27 3.76 12.15
N ASP A 100 9.41 4.72 11.25
CA ASP A 100 9.25 6.14 11.56
C ASP A 100 7.76 6.50 11.61
N TRP A 101 7.11 6.11 12.72
CA TRP A 101 5.70 6.37 12.96
C TRP A 101 5.41 7.87 12.98
N ARG A 102 4.50 8.31 12.15
CA ARG A 102 4.06 9.71 12.04
C ARG A 102 2.55 9.77 12.00
N LEU A 103 2.01 10.80 12.66
CA LEU A 103 0.58 11.11 12.64
C LEU A 103 0.37 12.48 12.01
N THR A 104 -0.52 12.55 11.02
CA THR A 104 -0.99 13.78 10.40
C THR A 104 -2.50 13.88 10.54
N LEU A 105 -2.99 15.07 10.90
CA LEU A 105 -4.39 15.44 10.79
C LEU A 105 -4.52 16.57 9.77
N ILE A 106 -5.38 16.38 8.79
CA ILE A 106 -5.66 17.36 7.72
C ILE A 106 -7.09 17.87 7.91
N ASP A 107 -7.24 19.17 8.00
CA ASP A 107 -8.55 19.83 8.06
C ASP A 107 -9.18 19.86 6.67
N ALA A 108 -9.98 18.85 6.39
CA ALA A 108 -10.71 18.73 5.13
C ALA A 108 -11.95 17.83 5.30
N PRO A 109 -13.03 18.08 4.52
CA PRO A 109 -14.31 17.35 4.63
C PRO A 109 -14.24 15.91 4.09
N THR A 110 -13.06 15.38 3.88
CA THR A 110 -12.82 14.05 3.34
C THR A 110 -13.15 12.97 4.38
N LEU A 111 -14.01 12.01 4.02
CA LEU A 111 -14.35 10.85 4.86
C LEU A 111 -13.31 9.74 4.68
N ASN A 112 -12.09 9.97 5.14
CA ASN A 112 -11.01 9.01 4.96
C ASN A 112 -9.98 9.05 6.09
N ALA A 113 -9.28 7.92 6.25
CA ALA A 113 -8.03 7.79 6.99
C ALA A 113 -7.12 6.84 6.22
N THR A 114 -5.82 6.88 6.45
CA THR A 114 -4.85 5.99 5.80
C THR A 114 -3.67 5.72 6.71
N CYS A 115 -3.02 4.56 6.53
CA CYS A 115 -1.67 4.32 7.03
C CYS A 115 -0.80 3.81 5.89
N ALA A 116 0.12 4.66 5.43
CA ALA A 116 1.05 4.29 4.37
C ALA A 116 2.22 3.44 4.93
N PRO A 117 2.91 2.66 4.08
CA PRO A 117 4.06 1.86 4.46
C PRO A 117 5.08 2.64 5.30
N GLY A 118 5.67 1.97 6.29
CA GLY A 118 6.59 2.61 7.25
C GLY A 118 5.90 3.46 8.32
N GLY A 119 4.56 3.29 8.54
CA GLY A 119 3.85 3.84 9.69
C GLY A 119 3.44 5.31 9.53
N LYS A 120 3.08 5.77 8.33
CA LYS A 120 2.64 7.14 8.06
C LYS A 120 1.12 7.24 8.13
N ILE A 121 0.59 7.57 9.31
CA ILE A 121 -0.85 7.68 9.60
C ILE A 121 -1.35 9.05 9.19
N THR A 122 -2.43 9.12 8.42
CA THR A 122 -3.15 10.36 8.09
C THR A 122 -4.63 10.21 8.38
N PHE A 123 -5.19 11.16 9.10
CA PHE A 123 -6.63 11.33 9.30
C PHE A 123 -7.07 12.66 8.69
N TYR A 124 -8.33 12.71 8.28
CA TYR A 124 -9.01 13.93 7.87
C TYR A 124 -10.05 14.30 8.93
N THR A 125 -10.25 15.59 9.20
CA THR A 125 -11.28 16.03 10.18
C THR A 125 -12.66 15.56 9.76
N GLY A 126 -12.94 15.52 8.47
CA GLY A 126 -14.24 15.10 7.92
C GLY A 126 -14.73 13.74 8.40
N ILE A 127 -13.84 12.72 8.46
CA ILE A 127 -14.30 11.39 8.91
C ILE A 127 -14.68 11.39 10.40
N ILE A 128 -14.00 12.19 11.22
CA ILE A 128 -14.24 12.26 12.65
C ILE A 128 -15.52 13.07 12.94
N GLU A 129 -15.64 14.23 12.30
CA GLU A 129 -16.69 15.20 12.60
C GLU A 129 -18.03 14.84 11.96
N GLN A 130 -18.03 14.48 10.67
CA GLN A 130 -19.28 14.16 9.96
C GLN A 130 -19.89 12.84 10.43
N LEU A 131 -19.07 11.87 10.87
CA LEU A 131 -19.56 10.61 11.44
C LEU A 131 -19.67 10.66 12.96
N ASN A 132 -19.31 11.79 13.59
CA ASN A 132 -19.34 12.00 15.04
C ASN A 132 -18.66 10.85 15.80
N LEU A 133 -17.44 10.46 15.36
CA LEU A 133 -16.74 9.29 15.87
C LEU A 133 -16.27 9.47 17.33
N ASN A 134 -16.55 8.49 18.15
CA ASN A 134 -15.96 8.35 19.48
C ASN A 134 -14.54 7.75 19.41
N ASP A 135 -13.84 7.66 20.55
CA ASP A 135 -12.44 7.19 20.60
C ASP A 135 -12.27 5.73 20.18
N ASP A 136 -13.23 4.87 20.50
CA ASP A 136 -13.18 3.44 20.14
C ASP A 136 -13.38 3.24 18.64
N GLU A 137 -14.26 4.03 18.01
CA GLU A 137 -14.47 4.01 16.57
C GLU A 137 -13.26 4.56 15.81
N ILE A 138 -12.64 5.64 16.31
CA ILE A 138 -11.37 6.15 15.77
C ILE A 138 -10.27 5.09 15.92
N ALA A 139 -10.18 4.43 17.07
CA ALA A 139 -9.19 3.37 17.30
C ALA A 139 -9.42 2.17 16.36
N ALA A 140 -10.67 1.79 16.10
CA ALA A 140 -11.00 0.73 15.15
C ALA A 140 -10.56 1.08 13.72
N ILE A 141 -10.85 2.31 13.25
CA ILE A 141 -10.41 2.79 11.93
C ILE A 141 -8.88 2.86 11.87
N MET A 142 -8.23 3.46 12.86
CA MET A 142 -6.77 3.56 12.90
C MET A 142 -6.11 2.18 12.91
N GLY A 143 -6.63 1.24 13.70
CA GLY A 143 -6.14 -0.15 13.74
C GLY A 143 -6.30 -0.86 12.39
N HIS A 144 -7.42 -0.61 11.69
CA HIS A 144 -7.65 -1.13 10.34
C HIS A 144 -6.61 -0.60 9.34
N GLU A 145 -6.36 0.69 9.35
CA GLU A 145 -5.36 1.31 8.45
C GLU A 145 -3.94 0.85 8.79
N ILE A 146 -3.60 0.73 10.08
CA ILE A 146 -2.33 0.16 10.53
C ILE A 146 -2.19 -1.29 10.02
N ALA A 147 -3.25 -2.10 10.08
CA ALA A 147 -3.21 -3.48 9.58
C ALA A 147 -2.93 -3.55 8.07
N HIS A 148 -3.43 -2.60 7.27
CA HIS A 148 -3.08 -2.48 5.85
C HIS A 148 -1.58 -2.22 5.64
N ALA A 149 -0.97 -1.36 6.47
CA ALA A 149 0.47 -1.09 6.40
C ALA A 149 1.30 -2.31 6.86
N LEU A 150 0.92 -2.97 7.97
CA LEU A 150 1.58 -4.19 8.46
C LEU A 150 1.58 -5.32 7.43
N ARG A 151 0.46 -5.49 6.74
CA ARG A 151 0.29 -6.49 5.66
C ARG A 151 0.86 -6.05 4.32
N GLU A 152 1.47 -4.87 4.27
CA GLU A 152 2.08 -4.33 3.05
C GLU A 152 1.13 -4.37 1.82
N HIS A 153 -0.18 -4.14 2.02
CA HIS A 153 -1.15 -4.16 0.92
C HIS A 153 -0.82 -3.15 -0.18
N GLY A 154 -0.17 -2.03 0.16
CA GLY A 154 0.36 -1.07 -0.82
C GLY A 154 1.43 -1.70 -1.71
N ARG A 155 2.37 -2.44 -1.12
CA ARG A 155 3.43 -3.16 -1.84
C ARG A 155 2.86 -4.27 -2.72
N GLU A 156 1.88 -5.02 -2.23
CA GLU A 156 1.18 -6.04 -3.02
C GLU A 156 0.52 -5.42 -4.26
N ARG A 157 -0.20 -4.29 -4.09
CA ARG A 157 -0.83 -3.58 -5.22
C ARG A 157 0.20 -3.08 -6.25
N VAL A 158 1.31 -2.51 -5.79
CA VAL A 158 2.41 -2.08 -6.69
C VAL A 158 2.98 -3.29 -7.44
N SER A 159 3.22 -4.40 -6.75
CA SER A 159 3.73 -5.64 -7.35
C SER A 159 2.79 -6.20 -8.41
N GLN A 160 1.49 -6.23 -8.12
CA GLN A 160 0.45 -6.69 -9.07
C GLN A 160 0.39 -5.77 -10.31
N ALA A 161 0.40 -4.44 -10.10
CA ALA A 161 0.38 -3.49 -11.21
C ALA A 161 1.63 -3.60 -12.08
N THR A 162 2.80 -3.80 -11.47
CA THR A 162 4.05 -4.00 -12.20
C THR A 162 4.01 -5.29 -13.04
N ALA A 163 3.58 -6.41 -12.45
CA ALA A 163 3.44 -7.67 -13.18
C ALA A 163 2.45 -7.55 -14.35
N GLN A 164 1.31 -6.89 -14.12
CA GLN A 164 0.33 -6.65 -15.17
C GLN A 164 0.91 -5.82 -16.33
N ASN A 165 1.65 -4.75 -16.03
CA ASN A 165 2.29 -3.92 -17.06
C ASN A 165 3.34 -4.71 -17.85
N VAL A 166 4.13 -5.56 -17.19
CA VAL A 166 5.10 -6.45 -17.86
C VAL A 166 4.38 -7.41 -18.81
N LEU A 167 3.31 -8.06 -18.35
CA LEU A 167 2.53 -8.98 -19.19
C LEU A 167 1.91 -8.28 -20.41
N VAL A 168 1.37 -7.07 -20.22
CA VAL A 168 0.82 -6.25 -21.33
C VAL A 168 1.91 -5.90 -22.33
N ASN A 169 3.09 -5.45 -21.87
CA ASN A 169 4.19 -5.11 -22.75
C ASN A 169 4.69 -6.33 -23.56
N ILE A 170 4.75 -7.49 -22.94
CA ILE A 170 5.09 -8.76 -23.63
C ILE A 170 4.00 -9.08 -24.68
N ALA A 171 2.73 -9.00 -24.31
CA ALA A 171 1.63 -9.25 -25.22
C ALA A 171 1.63 -8.29 -26.42
N MET A 172 1.91 -7.00 -26.19
CA MET A 172 2.05 -5.98 -27.24
C MET A 172 3.23 -6.29 -28.16
N ALA A 173 4.38 -6.71 -27.59
CA ALA A 173 5.55 -7.08 -28.40
C ALA A 173 5.29 -8.30 -29.27
N ILE A 174 4.54 -9.29 -28.80
CA ILE A 174 4.15 -10.48 -29.55
C ILE A 174 3.08 -10.15 -30.59
N ALA A 175 2.11 -9.28 -30.26
CA ALA A 175 1.00 -8.91 -31.15
C ALA A 175 1.42 -8.03 -32.33
N GLY A 176 2.60 -7.42 -32.30
CA GLY A 176 3.12 -6.61 -33.38
C GLY A 176 2.14 -5.50 -33.81
N PRO A 177 1.68 -5.48 -35.08
CA PRO A 177 0.76 -4.44 -35.58
C PRO A 177 -0.61 -4.40 -34.85
N TYR A 178 -0.99 -5.46 -34.19
CA TYR A 178 -2.25 -5.56 -33.41
C TYR A 178 -2.10 -5.13 -31.94
N GLY A 179 -0.94 -4.63 -31.52
CA GLY A 179 -0.65 -4.23 -30.14
C GLY A 179 -1.59 -3.17 -29.60
N SER A 180 -2.13 -2.28 -30.45
CA SER A 180 -3.13 -1.27 -30.06
C SER A 180 -4.42 -1.89 -29.50
N ALA A 181 -4.87 -3.03 -30.04
CA ALA A 181 -6.05 -3.75 -29.53
C ALA A 181 -5.80 -4.35 -28.14
N VAL A 182 -4.59 -4.86 -27.88
CA VAL A 182 -4.17 -5.37 -26.55
C VAL A 182 -4.14 -4.23 -25.54
N SER A 183 -3.63 -3.06 -25.90
CA SER A 183 -3.61 -1.87 -25.05
C SER A 183 -5.02 -1.41 -24.68
N ALA A 184 -5.93 -1.33 -25.64
CA ALA A 184 -7.34 -0.96 -25.41
C ALA A 184 -8.06 -1.95 -24.48
N ALA A 185 -7.87 -3.26 -24.70
CA ALA A 185 -8.44 -4.30 -23.84
C ALA A 185 -7.94 -4.20 -22.40
N ASN A 186 -6.64 -3.92 -22.19
CA ASN A 186 -6.07 -3.72 -20.85
C ASN A 186 -6.65 -2.48 -20.16
N GLN A 187 -6.84 -1.36 -20.86
CA GLN A 187 -7.48 -0.17 -20.28
C GLN A 187 -8.90 -0.49 -19.81
N VAL A 188 -9.71 -1.19 -20.60
CA VAL A 188 -11.06 -1.61 -20.22
C VAL A 188 -11.03 -2.50 -18.99
N ALA A 189 -10.10 -3.46 -18.92
CA ALA A 189 -9.94 -4.34 -17.75
C ALA A 189 -9.56 -3.57 -16.47
N GLN A 190 -8.69 -2.56 -16.57
CA GLN A 190 -8.33 -1.70 -15.44
C GLN A 190 -9.54 -0.88 -14.94
N TYR A 191 -10.37 -0.34 -15.84
CA TYR A 191 -11.60 0.35 -15.44
C TYR A 191 -12.59 -0.59 -14.77
N ALA A 192 -12.77 -1.81 -15.25
CA ALA A 192 -13.63 -2.80 -14.62
C ALA A 192 -13.20 -3.15 -13.19
N ILE A 193 -11.90 -3.33 -12.96
CA ILE A 193 -11.32 -3.60 -11.62
C ILE A 193 -11.55 -2.41 -10.67
N VAL A 194 -11.51 -1.17 -11.16
CA VAL A 194 -11.76 0.02 -10.34
C VAL A 194 -13.25 0.14 -9.97
N LEU A 195 -14.16 -0.24 -10.87
CA LEU A 195 -15.61 -0.16 -10.65
C LEU A 195 -16.13 -1.26 -9.70
N ASP A 196 -15.50 -2.45 -9.69
CA ASP A 196 -15.89 -3.58 -8.82
C ASP A 196 -15.43 -3.41 -7.35
N ARG A 197 -14.72 -2.32 -7.02
CA ARG A 197 -14.18 -2.01 -5.68
C ARG A 197 -14.93 -0.91 -4.92
N LYS A 198 -16.21 -0.67 -5.28
CA LYS A 198 -17.08 0.25 -4.52
C LYS A 198 -17.97 -0.49 -3.55
#